data_601b8ff8f3a350c5553220b3654e0494
#
_entry.id   601b8ff8f3a350c5553220b3654e0494
#
_cell.length_a   1.000
_cell.length_b   1.000
_cell.length_c   1.000
_cell.angle_alpha   90.00
_cell.angle_beta   90.00
_cell.angle_gamma   90.00
#
_symmetry.space_group_name_H-M   'P 1'
#
loop_
_entity.id
_entity.type
_entity.pdbx_description
1 polymer ?
#
loop_
_entity_poly.entity_id
_entity_poly.type
_entity_poly.pdbx_seq_one_letter_code
_entity_poly.pdbx_strand_id
1 'polypeptide(L)' 'MGNKLDITNKIIEFENGNLPNEEVYALFQFLLDSGMIYSLQGSYQRMAEELLLAGKIEMPSKRH' A
#
# COMPACT_ATOMS: atom_id res chain seq x y z
N MET A 1 -5.53 -11.15 15.69
CA MET A 1 -5.65 -11.84 15.15
C MET A 1 -5.99 -11.53 13.82
N GLY A 2 -6.06 -11.92 12.86
CA GLY A 2 -6.55 -11.64 11.57
C GLY A 2 -5.80 -10.59 10.79
N ASN A 3 -4.56 -10.35 11.10
CA ASN A 3 -3.85 -9.29 10.42
C ASN A 3 -3.73 -9.53 8.94
N LYS A 4 -3.53 -10.76 8.54
CA LYS A 4 -3.42 -11.04 7.13
C LYS A 4 -4.73 -10.80 6.44
N LEU A 5 -5.82 -11.14 7.11
CA LEU A 5 -7.13 -10.92 6.54
C LEU A 5 -7.39 -9.44 6.34
N ASP A 6 -6.86 -8.62 7.26
CA ASP A 6 -7.07 -7.19 7.15
C ASP A 6 -6.45 -6.64 5.88
N ILE A 7 -5.28 -7.12 5.51
CA ILE A 7 -4.64 -6.64 4.29
C ILE A 7 -5.47 -7.02 3.07
N THR A 8 -5.98 -8.23 3.03
CA THR A 8 -6.81 -8.65 1.92
C THR A 8 -8.05 -7.78 1.82
N ASN A 9 -8.68 -7.51 2.94
CA ASN A 9 -9.87 -6.68 2.96
C ASN A 9 -9.56 -5.25 2.53
N LYS A 10 -8.42 -4.73 2.95
CA LYS A 10 -8.04 -3.38 2.57
C LYS A 10 -7.85 -3.28 1.06
N ILE A 11 -7.25 -4.28 0.48
CA ILE A 11 -7.04 -4.26 -0.96
C ILE A 11 -8.37 -4.30 -1.69
N ILE A 12 -9.29 -5.13 -1.21
CA ILE A 12 -10.61 -5.22 -1.82
C ILE A 12 -11.33 -3.89 -1.72
N GLU A 13 -11.28 -3.27 -0.56
CA GLU A 13 -11.96 -1.99 -0.37
C GLU A 13 -11.31 -0.89 -1.21
N PHE A 14 -10.01 -0.96 -1.34
CA PHE A 14 -9.32 0.00 -2.19
C PHE A 14 -9.78 -0.13 -3.64
N GLU A 15 -9.89 -1.36 -4.11
CA GLU A 15 -10.30 -1.59 -5.50
C GLU A 15 -11.74 -1.19 -5.73
N ASN A 16 -12.56 -1.26 -4.68
CA ASN A 16 -13.95 -0.83 -4.79
C ASN A 16 -14.14 0.66 -4.59
N GLY A 17 -13.06 1.37 -4.27
CA GLY A 17 -13.15 2.80 -4.07
C GLY A 17 -13.71 3.20 -2.73
N ASN A 18 -13.72 2.28 -1.77
CA ASN A 18 -14.31 2.53 -0.47
C ASN A 18 -13.30 2.91 0.62
N LEU A 19 -12.02 2.85 0.30
CA LEU A 19 -11.00 3.07 1.30
C LEU A 19 -10.69 4.56 1.42
N PRO A 20 -10.76 5.14 2.62
CA PRO A 20 -10.40 6.55 2.80
C PRO A 20 -8.94 6.79 2.46
N ASN A 21 -8.61 8.01 2.08
CA ASN A 21 -7.26 8.34 1.65
C ASN A 21 -6.22 7.98 2.70
N GLU A 22 -6.51 8.25 3.97
CA GLU A 22 -5.55 7.95 5.00
C GLU A 22 -5.24 6.48 5.07
N GLU A 23 -6.25 5.66 4.86
CA GLU A 23 -6.03 4.22 4.89
C GLU A 23 -5.37 3.74 3.61
N VAL A 24 -5.61 4.43 2.49
CA VAL A 24 -4.89 4.11 1.27
C VAL A 24 -3.39 4.32 1.48
N TYR A 25 -3.02 5.44 2.12
CA TYR A 25 -1.62 5.71 2.37
C TYR A 25 -1.02 4.63 3.27
N ALA A 26 -1.74 4.27 4.33
CA ALA A 26 -1.23 3.25 5.24
C ALA A 26 -1.10 1.91 4.53
N LEU A 27 -2.06 1.58 3.69
CA LEU A 27 -2.02 0.34 2.94
C LEU A 27 -0.78 0.30 2.03
N PHE A 28 -0.56 1.35 1.27
CA PHE A 28 0.56 1.35 0.34
C PHE A 28 1.88 1.42 1.06
N GLN A 29 1.93 2.11 2.21
CA GLN A 29 3.14 2.11 3.01
C GLN A 29 3.47 0.69 3.46
N PHE A 30 2.47 -0.05 3.91
CA PHE A 30 2.68 -1.43 4.33
C PHE A 30 3.13 -2.28 3.16
N LEU A 31 2.48 -2.13 2.01
CA LEU A 31 2.84 -2.92 0.84
C LEU A 31 4.28 -2.66 0.42
N LEU A 32 4.68 -1.41 0.51
CA LEU A 32 6.03 -1.04 0.13
C LEU A 32 7.05 -1.58 1.14
N ASP A 33 6.76 -1.40 2.43
CA ASP A 33 7.68 -1.83 3.48
C ASP A 33 7.88 -3.33 3.48
N SER A 34 6.82 -4.07 3.21
CA SER A 34 6.90 -5.52 3.23
C SER A 34 7.41 -6.11 1.92
N GLY A 35 7.43 -5.29 0.88
CA GLY A 35 7.81 -5.78 -0.45
C GLY A 35 6.68 -6.44 -1.21
N MET A 36 5.49 -6.51 -0.61
CA MET A 36 4.36 -7.14 -1.28
C MET A 36 3.96 -6.38 -2.54
N ILE A 37 4.28 -5.08 -2.59
CA ILE A 37 3.92 -4.26 -3.73
C ILE A 37 4.46 -4.85 -5.02
N TYR A 38 5.61 -5.51 -4.95
CA TYR A 38 6.24 -6.04 -6.15
C TYR A 38 5.59 -7.34 -6.62
N SER A 39 4.71 -7.90 -5.82
CA SER A 39 3.95 -9.08 -6.22
C SER A 39 2.60 -8.70 -6.82
N LEU A 40 2.24 -7.43 -6.77
CA LEU A 40 0.95 -7.00 -7.23
C LEU A 40 1.06 -6.44 -8.64
N GLN A 41 -0.09 -6.11 -9.20
CA GLN A 41 -0.14 -5.59 -10.56
C GLN A 41 0.63 -4.28 -10.66
N GLY A 42 1.07 -3.98 -11.87
CA GLY A 42 1.84 -2.77 -12.09
C GLY A 42 1.12 -1.50 -11.67
N SER A 43 -0.21 -1.51 -11.73
CA SER A 43 -0.97 -0.32 -11.33
C SER A 43 -0.74 0.01 -9.86
N TYR A 44 -0.52 -1.01 -9.02
CA TYR A 44 -0.22 -0.76 -7.62
C TYR A 44 1.13 -0.11 -7.46
N GLN A 45 2.11 -0.57 -8.24
CA GLN A 45 3.44 0.00 -8.17
C GLN A 45 3.42 1.45 -8.65
N ARG A 46 2.65 1.72 -9.69
CA ARG A 46 2.53 3.09 -10.17
C ARG A 46 1.89 3.99 -9.13
N MET A 47 0.84 3.50 -8.47
CA MET A 47 0.18 4.27 -7.44
C MET A 47 1.13 4.57 -6.29
N ALA A 48 1.90 3.57 -5.88
CA ALA A 48 2.88 3.77 -4.81
C ALA A 48 3.88 4.84 -5.20
N GLU A 49 4.32 4.81 -6.46
CA GLU A 49 5.27 5.79 -6.93
C GLU A 49 4.69 7.20 -6.85
N GLU A 50 3.43 7.34 -7.25
CA GLU A 50 2.79 8.64 -7.17
C GLU A 50 2.66 9.12 -5.74
N LEU A 51 2.35 8.21 -4.82
CA LEU A 51 2.24 8.58 -3.43
C LEU A 51 3.60 8.98 -2.85
N LEU A 52 4.66 8.32 -3.29
CA LEU A 52 6.00 8.68 -2.88
C LEU A 52 6.35 10.09 -3.36
N LEU A 53 6.03 10.38 -4.61
CA LEU A 53 6.34 11.69 -5.16
C LEU A 53 5.52 12.78 -4.48
N ALA A 54 4.32 12.45 -4.05
CA ALA A 54 3.47 13.40 -3.36
C ALA A 54 3.81 13.54 -1.88
N GLY A 55 4.72 12.71 -1.38
CA GLY A 55 5.10 12.77 0.02
C GLY A 55 4.10 12.14 0.96
N LYS A 56 3.20 11.31 0.44
CA LYS A 56 2.19 10.67 1.28
C LYS A 56 2.70 9.40 1.94
N ILE A 57 3.68 8.75 1.34
CA ILE A 57 4.32 7.58 1.92
C ILE A 57 5.81 7.72 1.70
N GLU A 58 6.59 6.85 2.33
CA GLU A 58 8.04 6.92 2.27
C GLU A 58 8.62 5.59 1.86
N MET A 59 9.78 5.64 1.22
CA MET A 59 10.51 4.41 0.94
C MET A 59 10.94 3.78 2.24
N PRO A 60 10.93 2.46 2.33
CA PRO A 60 11.43 1.78 3.52
C PRO A 60 12.91 2.08 3.67
N SER A 61 13.29 2.45 4.85
CA SER A 61 14.68 2.79 5.03
C SER A 61 15.48 1.71 5.64
N LYS A 62 15.18 0.61 5.59
CA LYS A 62 15.92 -0.35 6.15
C LYS A 62 17.00 -0.78 5.75
N ARG A 63 17.84 -0.84 5.98
CA ARG A 63 18.80 -1.10 5.77
C ARG A 63 19.33 -1.84 6.27
N HIS A 64 19.48 -2.48 6.40
CA HIS A 64 20.00 -3.10 6.95
C HIS A 64 20.39 -3.42 6.79
#